data_06bdf0d341a57d2f4ae835ff80e4b51c
#
_entry.id   06bdf0d341a57d2f4ae835ff80e4b51c
#
_cell.length_a   1.000
_cell.length_b   1.000
_cell.length_c   1.000
_cell.angle_alpha   90.00
_cell.angle_beta   90.00
_cell.angle_gamma   90.00
#
_symmetry.space_group_name_H-M   'P 1'
#
loop_
_entity.id
_entity.type
_entity.pdbx_description
1 polymer ?
#
loop_
_entity_poly.entity_id
_entity_poly.type
_entity_poly.pdbx_seq_one_letter_code
_entity_poly.pdbx_strand_id
1 'polypeptide(L)'
;MPDILFSRQDIIDNLGEVAEILGASGQAQTRLIVVGGSYMALHGLREATRDVDTITVLDEAVSSAAHEVSRRRGLAPHWLNSHARPWTPAGLREQDCHVLLSFPNLLVLGPPADQVFLMKLSASRAPDVSDMVVLWPRCGFTDADDVVNRFYAAYPNEEPDPFMTEYVERIISAAAAR
;
A
#
# COMPACT_ATOMS: atom_id res chain seq x y z
N MET A 1 -8.29 -23.64 -0.88
CA MET A 1 -8.67 -22.97 0.37
C MET A 1 -9.43 -21.71 0.00
N PRO A 2 -10.48 -21.30 0.72
CA PRO A 2 -11.08 -20.00 0.48
C PRO A 2 -10.04 -18.91 0.72
N ASP A 3 -10.03 -17.88 -0.15
CA ASP A 3 -9.18 -16.71 0.02
C ASP A 3 -9.56 -16.02 1.33
N ILE A 4 -8.64 -16.03 2.30
CA ILE A 4 -8.83 -15.29 3.55
C ILE A 4 -8.67 -13.81 3.22
N LEU A 5 -9.69 -13.01 3.54
CA LEU A 5 -9.63 -11.56 3.42
C LEU A 5 -9.30 -10.95 4.79
N PHE A 6 -8.41 -9.98 4.81
CA PHE A 6 -8.01 -9.25 6.01
C PHE A 6 -8.81 -7.95 6.13
N SER A 7 -9.59 -7.83 7.17
CA SER A 7 -10.12 -6.55 7.63
C SER A 7 -8.98 -5.68 8.18
N ARG A 8 -9.30 -4.41 8.49
CA ARG A 8 -8.36 -3.52 9.18
C ARG A 8 -7.83 -4.16 10.49
N GLN A 9 -8.71 -4.81 11.27
CA GLN A 9 -8.32 -5.42 12.54
C GLN A 9 -7.42 -6.64 12.32
N ASP A 10 -7.70 -7.48 11.32
CA ASP A 10 -6.86 -8.63 10.99
C ASP A 10 -5.44 -8.19 10.60
N ILE A 11 -5.31 -7.08 9.85
CA ILE A 11 -3.99 -6.52 9.49
C ILE A 11 -3.25 -6.08 10.76
N ILE A 12 -3.91 -5.38 11.66
CA ILE A 12 -3.32 -4.90 12.93
C ILE A 12 -2.87 -6.09 13.77
N ASP A 13 -3.71 -7.11 13.94
CA ASP A 13 -3.42 -8.28 14.76
C ASP A 13 -2.27 -9.12 14.17
N ASN A 14 -2.27 -9.31 12.85
CA ASN A 14 -1.21 -10.08 12.17
C ASN A 14 0.15 -9.37 12.25
N LEU A 15 0.19 -8.04 12.01
CA LEU A 15 1.42 -7.25 12.12
C LEU A 15 1.87 -7.10 13.58
N GLY A 16 0.94 -7.05 14.52
CA GLY A 16 1.24 -7.09 15.95
C GLY A 16 1.96 -8.37 16.36
N GLU A 17 1.51 -9.52 15.88
CA GLU A 17 2.18 -10.80 16.15
C GLU A 17 3.56 -10.89 15.48
N VAL A 18 3.73 -10.32 14.27
CA VAL A 18 5.07 -10.16 13.66
C VAL A 18 5.97 -9.34 14.57
N ALA A 19 5.48 -8.22 15.10
CA ALA A 19 6.24 -7.36 16.01
C ALA A 19 6.65 -8.08 17.30
N GLU A 20 5.78 -8.92 17.86
CA GLU A 20 6.08 -9.74 19.05
C GLU A 20 7.21 -10.74 18.78
N ILE A 21 7.16 -11.43 17.62
CA ILE A 21 8.20 -12.39 17.22
C ILE A 21 9.54 -11.69 17.03
N LEU A 22 9.55 -10.53 16.36
CA LEU A 22 10.75 -9.71 16.18
C LEU A 22 11.32 -9.27 17.52
N GLY A 23 10.48 -8.85 18.46
CA GLY A 23 10.88 -8.46 19.80
C GLY A 23 11.50 -9.62 20.59
N ALA A 24 10.91 -10.80 20.52
CA ALA A 24 11.44 -12.01 21.16
C ALA A 24 12.81 -12.43 20.61
N SER A 25 13.11 -12.07 19.35
CA SER A 25 14.40 -12.34 18.70
C SER A 25 15.46 -11.26 18.97
N GLY A 26 15.14 -10.23 19.78
CA GLY A 26 16.06 -9.13 20.08
C GLY A 26 16.34 -8.19 18.90
N GLN A 27 15.47 -8.20 17.86
CA GLN A 27 15.61 -7.33 16.70
C GLN A 27 15.37 -5.86 17.08
N ALA A 28 16.17 -4.97 16.49
CA ALA A 28 15.89 -3.54 16.52
C ALA A 28 14.56 -3.25 15.81
N GLN A 29 13.97 -2.07 16.09
CA GLN A 29 12.71 -1.68 15.45
C GLN A 29 12.84 -1.67 13.92
N THR A 30 12.09 -2.56 13.30
CA THR A 30 11.98 -2.65 11.83
C THR A 30 10.92 -1.67 11.32
N ARG A 31 11.05 -1.22 10.07
CA ARG A 31 10.11 -0.31 9.41
C ARG A 31 9.58 -0.92 8.13
N LEU A 32 8.27 -0.89 7.96
CA LEU A 32 7.59 -1.34 6.75
C LEU A 32 6.77 -0.20 6.16
N ILE A 33 6.92 0.07 4.88
CA ILE A 33 6.08 1.02 4.16
C ILE A 33 5.00 0.23 3.43
N VAL A 34 3.80 0.27 3.99
CA VAL A 34 2.63 -0.48 3.50
C VAL A 34 1.87 0.35 2.46
N VAL A 35 1.45 -0.33 1.40
CA VAL A 35 0.77 0.26 0.24
C VAL A 35 -0.43 -0.61 -0.19
N GLY A 36 -0.99 -0.34 -1.34
CA GLY A 36 -2.01 -1.20 -1.97
C GLY A 36 -3.31 -1.29 -1.17
N GLY A 37 -3.90 -2.48 -1.19
CA GLY A 37 -5.17 -2.75 -0.51
C GLY A 37 -5.09 -2.63 1.00
N SER A 38 -3.96 -3.00 1.59
CA SER A 38 -3.72 -2.90 3.03
C SER A 38 -3.60 -1.45 3.52
N TYR A 39 -2.97 -0.57 2.74
CA TYR A 39 -3.01 0.88 2.99
C TYR A 39 -4.45 1.39 3.03
N MET A 40 -5.25 1.00 2.03
CA MET A 40 -6.67 1.39 1.95
C MET A 40 -7.48 0.89 3.14
N ALA A 41 -7.29 -0.37 3.53
CA ALA A 41 -7.98 -0.97 4.67
C ALA A 41 -7.59 -0.30 6.00
N LEU A 42 -6.32 -0.01 6.22
CA LEU A 42 -5.83 0.68 7.42
C LEU A 42 -6.41 2.10 7.56
N HIS A 43 -6.69 2.77 6.44
CA HIS A 43 -7.36 4.07 6.42
C HIS A 43 -8.89 4.01 6.44
N GLY A 44 -9.49 2.81 6.48
CA GLY A 44 -10.94 2.64 6.42
C GLY A 44 -11.56 2.99 5.06
N LEU A 45 -10.77 2.95 4.00
CA LEU A 45 -11.17 3.26 2.63
C LEU A 45 -11.58 2.01 1.84
N ARG A 46 -11.34 0.84 2.41
CA ARG A 46 -11.67 -0.47 1.87
C ARG A 46 -11.99 -1.41 3.03
N GLU A 47 -12.97 -2.28 2.86
CA GLU A 47 -13.40 -3.21 3.93
C GLU A 47 -12.35 -4.27 4.22
N ALA A 48 -11.74 -4.86 3.17
CA ALA A 48 -10.77 -5.93 3.32
C ALA A 48 -9.80 -6.03 2.15
N THR A 49 -8.67 -6.70 2.37
CA THR A 49 -7.67 -7.04 1.36
C THR A 49 -7.24 -8.49 1.50
N ARG A 50 -6.55 -9.05 0.49
CA ARG A 50 -6.04 -10.43 0.50
C ARG A 50 -4.67 -10.56 1.16
N ASP A 51 -3.90 -9.49 1.17
CA ASP A 51 -2.49 -9.45 1.54
C ASP A 51 -2.10 -8.09 2.12
N VAL A 52 -0.91 -8.04 2.66
CA VAL A 52 -0.24 -6.80 3.08
C VAL A 52 0.95 -6.57 2.17
N ASP A 53 0.76 -5.66 1.20
CA ASP A 53 1.81 -5.24 0.29
C ASP A 53 2.70 -4.17 0.91
N THR A 54 4.00 -4.33 0.78
CA THR A 54 4.99 -3.32 1.18
C THR A 54 5.97 -3.01 0.05
N ILE A 55 6.50 -1.81 0.02
CA ILE A 55 7.63 -1.44 -0.84
C ILE A 55 8.99 -1.63 -0.14
N THR A 56 8.98 -1.91 1.17
CA THR A 56 10.18 -2.27 1.92
C THR A 56 10.63 -3.67 1.55
N VAL A 57 11.94 -3.88 1.39
CA VAL A 57 12.50 -5.24 1.29
C VAL A 57 12.32 -5.93 2.63
N LEU A 58 11.67 -7.09 2.61
CA LEU A 58 11.58 -7.93 3.80
C LEU A 58 12.90 -8.63 4.02
N ASP A 59 13.58 -8.31 5.10
CA ASP A 59 14.77 -9.03 5.52
C ASP A 59 14.41 -10.45 6.04
N GLU A 60 15.43 -11.24 6.39
CA GLU A 60 15.24 -12.61 6.84
C GLU A 60 14.43 -12.67 8.14
N ALA A 61 14.64 -11.73 9.07
CA ALA A 61 13.93 -11.72 10.34
C ALA A 61 12.44 -11.46 10.16
N VAL A 62 12.08 -10.45 9.36
CA VAL A 62 10.69 -10.12 9.04
C VAL A 62 10.03 -11.25 8.24
N SER A 63 10.74 -11.79 7.25
CA SER A 63 10.24 -12.90 6.43
C SER A 63 9.96 -14.15 7.27
N SER A 64 10.86 -14.49 8.18
CA SER A 64 10.69 -15.61 9.12
C SER A 64 9.53 -15.39 10.08
N ALA A 65 9.40 -14.19 10.65
CA ALA A 65 8.30 -13.83 11.53
C ALA A 65 6.95 -13.89 10.80
N ALA A 66 6.87 -13.34 9.58
CA ALA A 66 5.67 -13.40 8.75
C ALA A 66 5.28 -14.84 8.40
N HIS A 67 6.24 -15.70 8.10
CA HIS A 67 5.99 -17.11 7.84
C HIS A 67 5.48 -17.82 9.09
N GLU A 68 6.02 -17.53 10.25
CA GLU A 68 5.54 -18.12 11.52
C GLU A 68 4.09 -17.71 11.82
N VAL A 69 3.73 -16.43 11.61
CA VAL A 69 2.34 -15.96 11.73
C VAL A 69 1.43 -16.67 10.73
N SER A 70 1.88 -16.80 9.47
CA SER A 70 1.16 -17.55 8.43
C SER A 70 0.83 -18.97 8.91
N ARG A 71 1.81 -19.67 9.44
CA ARG A 71 1.67 -21.04 9.91
C ARG A 71 0.72 -21.17 11.11
N ARG A 72 0.79 -20.24 12.07
CA ARG A 72 -0.06 -20.21 13.28
C ARG A 72 -1.53 -19.93 12.95
N ARG A 73 -1.75 -19.00 12.03
CA ARG A 73 -3.09 -18.48 11.69
C ARG A 73 -3.69 -19.09 10.44
N GLY A 74 -2.97 -20.01 9.75
CA GLY A 74 -3.43 -20.62 8.51
C GLY A 74 -3.55 -19.64 7.34
N LEU A 75 -2.73 -18.57 7.32
CA LEU A 75 -2.72 -17.57 6.27
C LEU A 75 -1.94 -18.07 5.04
N ALA A 76 -2.12 -17.40 3.91
CA ALA A 76 -1.27 -17.63 2.74
C ALA A 76 0.21 -17.36 3.06
N PRO A 77 1.18 -18.15 2.54
CA PRO A 77 2.60 -17.95 2.83
C PRO A 77 3.13 -16.54 2.52
N HIS A 78 2.53 -15.87 1.55
CA HIS A 78 2.92 -14.53 1.08
C HIS A 78 1.92 -13.44 1.50
N TRP A 79 1.19 -13.65 2.60
CA TRP A 79 0.22 -12.67 3.11
C TRP A 79 0.86 -11.30 3.40
N LEU A 80 2.14 -11.29 3.82
CA LEU A 80 3.00 -10.10 3.89
C LEU A 80 4.09 -10.26 2.82
N ASN A 81 4.18 -9.32 1.91
CA ASN A 81 5.05 -9.43 0.76
C ASN A 81 5.56 -8.06 0.29
N SER A 82 6.60 -8.08 -0.55
CA SER A 82 7.18 -6.87 -1.16
C SER A 82 6.94 -6.77 -2.68
N HIS A 83 5.84 -7.36 -3.17
CA HIS A 83 5.52 -7.38 -4.59
C HIS A 83 5.23 -5.99 -5.17
N ALA A 84 4.86 -5.02 -4.33
CA ALA A 84 4.59 -3.65 -4.76
C ALA A 84 5.86 -2.83 -5.09
N ARG A 85 7.06 -3.31 -4.74
CA ARG A 85 8.33 -2.60 -4.98
C ARG A 85 8.54 -2.09 -6.41
N PRO A 86 8.29 -2.87 -7.47
CA PRO A 86 8.49 -2.41 -8.84
C PRO A 86 7.69 -1.15 -9.20
N TRP A 87 6.57 -0.91 -8.51
CA TRP A 87 5.70 0.26 -8.73
C TRP A 87 5.99 1.42 -7.77
N THR A 88 7.12 1.40 -7.06
CA THR A 88 7.50 2.52 -6.17
C THR A 88 7.76 3.77 -7.00
N PRO A 89 7.07 4.89 -6.74
CA PRO A 89 7.30 6.14 -7.42
C PRO A 89 8.73 6.65 -7.23
N ALA A 90 9.35 7.17 -8.30
CA ALA A 90 10.63 7.83 -8.17
C ALA A 90 10.52 9.02 -7.20
N GLY A 91 11.47 9.13 -6.29
CA GLY A 91 11.50 10.21 -5.31
C GLY A 91 10.68 9.97 -4.03
N LEU A 92 9.89 8.91 -3.92
CA LEU A 92 9.25 8.54 -2.66
C LEU A 92 10.32 8.12 -1.64
N ARG A 93 10.34 8.80 -0.49
CA ARG A 93 11.30 8.54 0.59
C ARG A 93 10.55 8.17 1.87
N GLU A 94 11.19 7.39 2.73
CA GLU A 94 10.61 7.00 4.02
C GLU A 94 10.22 8.21 4.88
N GLN A 95 11.01 9.27 4.84
CA GLN A 95 10.73 10.51 5.59
C GLN A 95 9.45 11.23 5.16
N ASP A 96 8.94 10.95 3.96
CA ASP A 96 7.70 11.51 3.43
C ASP A 96 6.46 10.71 3.88
N CYS A 97 6.70 9.51 4.48
CA CYS A 97 5.66 8.63 4.96
C CYS A 97 5.19 9.00 6.38
N HIS A 98 3.94 8.69 6.68
CA HIS A 98 3.35 8.88 8.01
C HIS A 98 3.14 7.54 8.73
N VAL A 99 3.09 7.58 10.07
CA VAL A 99 2.90 6.39 10.89
C VAL A 99 1.45 5.91 10.79
N LEU A 100 1.26 4.65 10.39
CA LEU A 100 -0.02 3.94 10.38
C LEU A 100 -0.23 3.14 11.66
N LEU A 101 0.80 2.34 12.04
CA LEU A 101 0.79 1.54 13.25
C LEU A 101 2.17 1.62 13.91
N SER A 102 2.19 1.59 15.23
CA SER A 102 3.43 1.61 16.01
C SER A 102 3.42 0.49 17.05
N PHE A 103 4.33 -0.45 16.89
CA PHE A 103 4.62 -1.52 17.85
C PHE A 103 6.06 -1.34 18.37
N PRO A 104 6.42 -1.93 19.50
CA PRO A 104 7.77 -1.78 20.06
C PRO A 104 8.90 -2.11 19.08
N ASN A 105 8.72 -3.16 18.27
CA ASN A 105 9.74 -3.69 17.35
C ASN A 105 9.37 -3.56 15.87
N LEU A 106 8.23 -2.95 15.56
CA LEU A 106 7.76 -2.76 14.19
C LEU A 106 7.04 -1.41 14.04
N LEU A 107 7.53 -0.58 13.15
CA LEU A 107 6.89 0.66 12.73
C LEU A 107 6.30 0.46 11.33
N VAL A 108 4.99 0.64 11.20
CA VAL A 108 4.28 0.54 9.92
C VAL A 108 3.99 1.95 9.43
N LEU A 109 4.50 2.25 8.26
CA LEU A 109 4.40 3.56 7.61
C LEU A 109 3.50 3.45 6.38
N GLY A 110 2.91 4.58 5.99
CA GLY A 110 2.17 4.72 4.74
C GLY A 110 2.62 5.96 3.97
N PRO A 111 2.74 5.86 2.63
CA PRO A 111 3.05 7.02 1.81
C PRO A 111 1.90 8.05 1.85
N PRO A 112 2.13 9.29 1.39
CA PRO A 112 1.04 10.22 1.08
C PRO A 112 0.03 9.62 0.10
N ALA A 113 -1.23 10.00 0.21
CA ALA A 113 -2.31 9.49 -0.64
C ALA A 113 -2.03 9.66 -2.13
N ASP A 114 -1.41 10.79 -2.52
CA ASP A 114 -0.97 11.07 -3.89
C ASP A 114 -0.07 9.95 -4.44
N GLN A 115 0.90 9.50 -3.65
CA GLN A 115 1.84 8.48 -4.07
C GLN A 115 1.15 7.12 -4.24
N VAL A 116 0.21 6.78 -3.33
CA VAL A 116 -0.60 5.55 -3.46
C VAL A 116 -1.52 5.63 -4.68
N PHE A 117 -2.09 6.80 -4.98
CA PHE A 117 -2.89 7.02 -6.18
C PHE A 117 -2.05 6.78 -7.44
N LEU A 118 -0.85 7.38 -7.53
CA LEU A 118 0.07 7.19 -8.66
C LEU A 118 0.50 5.72 -8.84
N MET A 119 0.74 5.00 -7.73
CA MET A 119 1.04 3.55 -7.78
C MET A 119 -0.12 2.75 -8.37
N LYS A 120 -1.37 3.09 -8.01
CA LYS A 120 -2.57 2.45 -8.55
C LYS A 120 -2.78 2.79 -10.02
N LEU A 121 -2.50 4.02 -10.40
CA LEU A 121 -2.56 4.48 -11.79
C LEU A 121 -1.54 3.72 -12.66
N SER A 122 -0.30 3.53 -12.17
CA SER A 122 0.73 2.73 -12.85
C SER A 122 0.35 1.25 -12.95
N ALA A 123 -0.23 0.66 -11.89
CA ALA A 123 -0.66 -0.75 -11.91
C ALA A 123 -1.87 -1.00 -12.83
N SER A 124 -2.73 -0.01 -13.02
CA SER A 124 -3.88 0.00 -13.95
C SER A 124 -4.78 -1.24 -13.91
N ARG A 125 -4.94 -1.87 -12.74
CA ARG A 125 -5.81 -3.04 -12.58
C ARG A 125 -7.26 -2.62 -12.36
N ALA A 126 -8.22 -3.44 -12.81
CA ALA A 126 -9.65 -3.13 -12.69
C ALA A 126 -10.10 -2.76 -11.25
N PRO A 127 -9.64 -3.42 -10.17
CA PRO A 127 -9.98 -3.01 -8.80
C PRO A 127 -9.41 -1.66 -8.38
N ASP A 128 -8.33 -1.19 -9.03
CA ASP A 128 -7.64 0.04 -8.66
C ASP A 128 -8.46 1.30 -9.00
N VAL A 129 -9.37 1.22 -9.96
CA VAL A 129 -10.27 2.34 -10.33
C VAL A 129 -11.13 2.76 -9.14
N SER A 130 -11.79 1.83 -8.48
CA SER A 130 -12.62 2.13 -7.30
C SER A 130 -11.80 2.67 -6.14
N ASP A 131 -10.59 2.17 -5.96
CA ASP A 131 -9.67 2.66 -4.93
C ASP A 131 -9.21 4.10 -5.24
N MET A 132 -8.89 4.42 -6.51
CA MET A 132 -8.51 5.78 -6.93
C MET A 132 -9.66 6.77 -6.74
N VAL A 133 -10.90 6.38 -7.04
CA VAL A 133 -12.09 7.18 -6.79
C VAL A 133 -12.22 7.56 -5.30
N VAL A 134 -11.96 6.60 -4.40
CA VAL A 134 -12.03 6.83 -2.95
C VAL A 134 -10.83 7.62 -2.42
N LEU A 135 -9.65 7.45 -3.03
CA LEU A 135 -8.44 8.18 -2.66
C LEU A 135 -8.46 9.64 -3.10
N TRP A 136 -9.10 9.95 -4.22
CA TRP A 136 -9.08 11.28 -4.84
C TRP A 136 -9.28 12.44 -3.86
N PRO A 137 -10.31 12.45 -2.97
CA PRO A 137 -10.54 13.54 -2.03
C PRO A 137 -9.44 13.72 -0.98
N ARG A 138 -8.50 12.78 -0.87
CA ARG A 138 -7.38 12.79 0.09
C ARG A 138 -6.06 13.16 -0.56
N CYS A 139 -6.07 13.28 -1.89
CA CYS A 139 -4.90 13.67 -2.67
C CYS A 139 -4.78 15.19 -2.77
N GLY A 140 -3.56 15.68 -2.87
CA GLY A 140 -3.26 17.10 -3.08
C GLY A 140 -3.14 17.47 -4.56
N PHE A 141 -3.78 16.72 -5.47
CA PHE A 141 -3.85 17.05 -6.89
C PHE A 141 -4.88 18.15 -7.12
N THR A 142 -4.61 19.02 -8.10
CA THR A 142 -5.54 20.11 -8.48
C THR A 142 -6.53 19.67 -9.54
N ASP A 143 -6.08 18.89 -10.52
CA ASP A 143 -6.86 18.43 -11.68
C ASP A 143 -6.18 17.21 -12.34
N ALA A 144 -6.74 16.75 -13.46
CA ALA A 144 -6.21 15.61 -14.19
C ALA A 144 -4.83 15.86 -14.80
N ASP A 145 -4.56 17.07 -15.27
CA ASP A 145 -3.28 17.41 -15.86
C ASP A 145 -2.16 17.43 -14.80
N ASP A 146 -2.45 17.90 -13.58
CA ASP A 146 -1.51 17.83 -12.46
C ASP A 146 -1.20 16.37 -12.11
N VAL A 147 -2.20 15.47 -12.10
CA VAL A 147 -1.98 14.03 -11.90
C VAL A 147 -1.06 13.46 -12.96
N VAL A 148 -1.34 13.74 -14.25
CA VAL A 148 -0.56 13.22 -15.39
C VAL A 148 0.88 13.72 -15.33
N ASN A 149 1.09 15.01 -15.04
CA ASN A 149 2.42 15.58 -14.89
C ASN A 149 3.20 14.90 -13.75
N ARG A 150 2.57 14.72 -12.58
CA ARG A 150 3.21 14.04 -11.45
C ARG A 150 3.41 12.56 -11.70
N PHE A 151 2.52 11.92 -12.46
CA PHE A 151 2.69 10.52 -12.86
C PHE A 151 3.96 10.32 -13.69
N TYR A 152 4.16 11.09 -14.75
CA TYR A 152 5.37 10.94 -15.57
C TYR A 152 6.64 11.40 -14.85
N ALA A 153 6.55 12.31 -13.89
CA ALA A 153 7.67 12.63 -13.01
C ALA A 153 8.02 11.46 -12.05
N ALA A 154 7.00 10.75 -11.57
CA ALA A 154 7.17 9.59 -10.70
C ALA A 154 7.63 8.32 -11.45
N TYR A 155 7.25 8.19 -12.72
CA TYR A 155 7.55 7.05 -13.60
C TYR A 155 8.18 7.51 -14.93
N PRO A 156 9.43 7.99 -14.90
CA PRO A 156 10.05 8.63 -16.06
C PRO A 156 10.34 7.69 -17.25
N ASN A 157 10.20 6.39 -17.05
CA ASN A 157 10.38 5.36 -18.10
C ASN A 157 9.06 4.90 -18.74
N GLU A 158 7.92 5.40 -18.23
CA GLU A 158 6.62 5.10 -18.83
C GLU A 158 6.43 5.90 -20.11
N GLU A 159 5.93 5.24 -21.15
CA GLU A 159 5.60 5.90 -22.41
C GLU A 159 4.36 6.80 -22.25
N PRO A 160 4.36 7.99 -22.84
CA PRO A 160 3.20 8.89 -22.78
C PRO A 160 1.95 8.24 -23.40
N ASP A 161 0.88 8.13 -22.60
CA ASP A 161 -0.43 7.68 -23.05
C ASP A 161 -1.31 8.90 -23.37
N PRO A 162 -1.73 9.11 -24.61
CA PRO A 162 -2.57 10.25 -25.01
C PRO A 162 -3.97 10.23 -24.36
N PHE A 163 -4.40 9.11 -23.81
CA PHE A 163 -5.71 8.96 -23.15
C PHE A 163 -5.63 9.06 -21.62
N MET A 164 -4.46 9.24 -21.04
CA MET A 164 -4.26 9.26 -19.59
C MET A 164 -5.07 10.36 -18.91
N THR A 165 -5.06 11.58 -19.47
CA THR A 165 -5.84 12.71 -18.92
C THR A 165 -7.33 12.40 -18.89
N GLU A 166 -7.90 11.91 -19.99
CA GLU A 166 -9.32 11.54 -20.07
C GLU A 166 -9.65 10.42 -19.08
N TYR A 167 -8.75 9.45 -18.89
CA TYR A 167 -8.92 8.38 -17.93
C TYR A 167 -8.99 8.92 -16.49
N VAL A 168 -8.09 9.85 -16.13
CA VAL A 168 -8.07 10.48 -14.80
C VAL A 168 -9.31 11.37 -14.60
N GLU A 169 -9.74 12.13 -15.60
CA GLU A 169 -10.99 12.93 -15.55
C GLU A 169 -12.22 12.08 -15.21
N ARG A 170 -12.30 10.86 -15.76
CA ARG A 170 -13.39 9.91 -15.42
C ARG A 170 -13.33 9.48 -13.96
N ILE A 171 -12.14 9.27 -13.40
CA ILE A 171 -11.96 8.95 -11.97
C ILE A 171 -12.41 10.13 -11.11
N ILE A 172 -11.99 11.36 -11.46
CA ILE A 172 -12.36 12.59 -10.75
C ILE A 172 -13.88 12.79 -10.77
N SER A 173 -14.49 12.62 -11.94
CA SER A 173 -15.94 12.73 -12.11
C SER A 173 -16.70 11.69 -11.28
N ALA A 174 -16.20 10.46 -11.23
CA ALA A 174 -16.77 9.40 -10.40
C ALA A 174 -16.59 9.69 -8.88
N ALA A 175 -15.51 10.35 -8.49
CA ALA A 175 -15.29 10.76 -7.11
C ALA A 175 -16.23 11.90 -6.69
N ALA A 176 -16.50 12.85 -7.59
CA ALA A 176 -17.42 13.97 -7.34
C ALA A 176 -18.90 13.55 -7.25
N ALA A 177 -19.25 12.38 -7.82
CA ALA A 177 -20.61 11.83 -7.83
C ALA A 177 -20.96 11.00 -6.56
N ARG A 178 -20.02 10.82 -5.63
CA ARG A 178 -20.20 10.07 -4.36
C ARG A 178 -20.63 10.97 -3.22
#